data_85d21115f2d45532eeea003e2a0d646a
#
_entry.id   85d21115f2d45532eeea003e2a0d646a
#
_cell.length_a   1.000
_cell.length_b   1.000
_cell.length_c   1.000
_cell.angle_alpha   90.00
_cell.angle_beta   90.00
_cell.angle_gamma   90.00
#
_symmetry.space_group_name_H-M   'P 1'
#
loop_
_entity.id
_entity.type
_entity.pdbx_description
1 polymer ?
#
loop_
_entity_poly.entity_id
_entity_poly.type
_entity_poly.pdbx_seq_one_letter_code
_entity_poly.pdbx_strand_id
1 'polypeptide(L)' 'MKKLYTIVSLITDENKESIHLHKKYGFRFCGKIQKAGVKFNRDLNVDIYQLIFK' A
#
# COMPACT_ATOMS: atom_id res chain seq x y z
N MET A 1 13.99 25.85 2.70
CA MET A 1 12.72 25.12 2.58
C MET A 1 12.98 23.65 2.75
N LYS A 2 12.25 23.00 3.62
CA LYS A 2 12.39 21.56 3.83
C LYS A 2 11.62 20.82 2.76
N LYS A 3 12.25 19.81 2.19
CA LYS A 3 11.56 18.94 1.24
C LYS A 3 10.95 17.77 1.97
N LEU A 4 9.72 17.45 1.63
CA LEU A 4 9.05 16.27 2.11
C LEU A 4 9.13 15.20 1.05
N TYR A 5 9.49 14.02 1.44
CA TYR A 5 9.53 12.88 0.55
C TYR A 5 8.39 11.94 0.91
N THR A 6 7.75 11.44 -0.09
CA THR A 6 6.63 10.54 0.09
C THR A 6 6.81 9.33 -0.81
N ILE A 7 6.69 8.16 -0.23
CA ILE A 7 6.65 6.91 -0.98
C ILE A 7 5.26 6.33 -0.84
N VAL A 8 4.63 6.04 -1.96
CA VAL A 8 3.30 5.43 -1.98
C VAL A 8 3.44 4.03 -2.55
N SER A 9 2.96 3.05 -1.81
CA SER A 9 2.99 1.66 -2.22
C SER A 9 1.57 1.13 -2.39
N LEU A 10 1.35 0.41 -3.48
CA LEU A 10 0.08 -0.25 -3.75
C LEU A 10 0.30 -1.75 -3.57
N ILE A 11 -0.40 -2.34 -2.64
CA ILE A 11 -0.20 -3.73 -2.26
C ILE A 11 -1.55 -4.44 -2.30
N THR A 12 -1.62 -5.58 -2.99
CA THR A 12 -2.85 -6.37 -2.96
C THR A 12 -3.12 -6.86 -1.54
N ASP A 13 -4.38 -6.88 -1.16
CA ASP A 13 -4.73 -7.26 0.20
C ASP A 13 -4.45 -8.73 0.52
N GLU A 14 -4.18 -9.53 -0.49
CA GLU A 14 -3.77 -10.92 -0.30
C GLU A 14 -2.30 -11.05 0.08
N ASN A 15 -1.50 -10.04 -0.18
CA ASN A 15 -0.05 -10.08 0.05
C ASN A 15 0.27 -9.64 1.48
N LYS A 16 -0.03 -10.51 2.42
CA LYS A 16 0.11 -10.18 3.84
C LYS A 16 1.56 -9.97 4.27
N GLU A 17 2.49 -10.65 3.61
CA GLU A 17 3.91 -10.46 3.90
C GLU A 17 4.37 -9.05 3.58
N SER A 18 4.00 -8.55 2.40
CA SER A 18 4.34 -7.17 2.04
C SER A 18 3.67 -6.16 2.95
N ILE A 19 2.41 -6.40 3.31
CA ILE A 19 1.71 -5.51 4.22
C ILE A 19 2.43 -5.46 5.56
N HIS A 20 2.83 -6.61 6.07
CA HIS A 20 3.56 -6.68 7.33
C HIS A 20 4.89 -5.93 7.26
N LEU A 21 5.62 -6.12 6.16
CA LEU A 21 6.89 -5.44 5.97
C LEU A 21 6.72 -3.93 5.89
N HIS A 22 5.71 -3.47 5.19
CA HIS A 22 5.46 -2.03 5.08
C HIS A 22 5.13 -1.42 6.43
N LYS A 23 4.32 -2.11 7.23
CA LYS A 23 4.01 -1.64 8.58
C LYS A 23 5.26 -1.60 9.45
N LYS A 24 6.13 -2.59 9.30
CA LYS A 24 7.37 -2.64 10.05
C LYS A 24 8.28 -1.46 9.73
N TYR A 25 8.28 -1.00 8.49
CA TYR A 25 9.10 0.12 8.07
C TYR A 25 8.44 1.49 8.27
N GLY A 26 7.28 1.53 8.91
CA GLY A 26 6.65 2.78 9.26
C GLY A 26 5.65 3.30 8.25
N PHE A 27 5.31 2.51 7.25
CA PHE A 27 4.26 2.90 6.31
C PHE A 27 2.91 2.92 7.01
N ARG A 28 2.08 3.85 6.60
CA ARG A 28 0.73 3.99 7.14
C ARG A 28 -0.30 3.56 6.11
N PHE A 29 -1.34 2.91 6.57
CA PHE A 29 -2.46 2.58 5.71
C PHE A 29 -3.22 3.86 5.38
N CYS A 30 -3.37 4.17 4.09
CA CYS A 30 -4.02 5.38 3.64
C CYS A 30 -5.37 5.14 3.01
N GLY A 31 -5.61 3.95 2.50
CA GLY A 31 -6.89 3.66 1.88
C GLY A 31 -6.86 2.34 1.14
N LYS A 32 -7.97 2.04 0.52
CA LYS A 32 -8.14 0.80 -0.21
C LYS A 32 -8.85 1.09 -1.53
N ILE A 33 -8.34 0.52 -2.61
CA ILE A 33 -9.00 0.56 -3.90
C ILE A 33 -9.68 -0.78 -4.10
N GLN A 34 -10.99 -0.77 -4.17
CA GLN A 34 -11.74 -2.00 -4.39
C GLN A 34 -11.78 -2.32 -5.87
N LYS A 35 -11.69 -3.61 -6.17
CA LYS A 35 -11.77 -4.10 -7.55
C LYS A 35 -10.75 -3.43 -8.45
N ALA A 36 -9.54 -3.24 -7.93
CA ALA A 36 -8.47 -2.59 -8.67
C ALA A 36 -7.97 -3.42 -9.84
N GLY A 37 -8.25 -4.71 -9.84
CA GLY A 37 -7.86 -5.60 -10.92
C GLY A 37 -8.58 -6.92 -10.81
N VAL A 38 -8.49 -7.70 -11.89
CA VAL A 38 -9.07 -9.05 -11.93
C VAL A 38 -7.94 -10.03 -12.23
N LYS A 39 -7.83 -11.07 -11.43
CA LYS A 39 -6.83 -12.10 -11.61
C LYS A 39 -7.45 -13.44 -11.26
N PHE A 40 -7.34 -14.40 -12.18
CA PHE A 40 -7.91 -15.74 -11.99
C PHE A 40 -9.41 -15.71 -11.65
N ASN A 41 -10.16 -14.86 -12.34
CA ASN A 41 -11.60 -14.66 -12.14
C ASN A 41 -11.97 -14.16 -10.75
N ARG A 42 -11.03 -13.46 -10.09
CA ARG A 42 -11.26 -12.88 -8.77
C ARG A 42 -10.98 -11.39 -8.81
N ASP A 43 -11.83 -10.62 -8.16
CA ASP A 43 -11.58 -9.20 -7.97
C ASP A 43 -10.48 -9.03 -6.92
N LEU A 44 -9.50 -8.20 -7.24
CA LEU A 44 -8.43 -7.90 -6.31
C LEU A 44 -8.62 -6.50 -5.75
N ASN A 45 -8.45 -6.38 -4.46
CA ASN A 45 -8.42 -5.09 -3.78
C ASN A 45 -6.97 -4.71 -3.54
N VAL A 46 -6.69 -3.42 -3.58
CA VAL A 46 -5.35 -2.91 -3.38
C VAL A 46 -5.36 -1.97 -2.19
N ASP A 47 -4.47 -2.22 -1.24
CA ASP A 47 -4.26 -1.35 -0.11
C ASP A 47 -3.22 -0.30 -0.46
N ILE A 48 -3.47 0.93 -0.05
CA ILE A 48 -2.56 2.04 -0.30
C ILE A 48 -1.82 2.35 1.01
N TYR A 49 -0.50 2.26 0.96
CA TYR A 49 0.36 2.59 2.08
C TYR A 49 1.25 3.75 1.72
N GLN A 50 1.52 4.59 2.69
CA GLN A 50 2.29 5.79 2.47
C GLN A 50 3.35 5.94 3.56
N LEU A 51 4.54 6.31 3.15
CA LEU A 51 5.61 6.68 4.06
C LEU A 51 6.01 8.12 3.76
N ILE A 52 5.92 8.96 4.77
CA ILE A 52 6.33 10.35 4.66
C ILE A 52 7.58 10.54 5.50
N PHE A 53 8.60 11.09 4.91
CA PHE A 53 9.82 11.39 5.64
C PHE A 53 10.44 12.71 5.15
N LYS A 54 11.18 13.30 6.06
CA LYS A 54 11.79 14.60 5.80
C LYS A 54 13.28 14.49 5.55
#